data_69785c04b6ffd750ac77164a4c4d8848
#
_entry.id   69785c04b6ffd750ac77164a4c4d8848
#
_cell.length_a   1.000
_cell.length_b   1.000
_cell.length_c   1.000
_cell.angle_alpha   90.00
_cell.angle_beta   90.00
_cell.angle_gamma   90.00
#
_symmetry.space_group_name_H-M   'P 1'
#
loop_
_entity.id
_entity.type
_entity.pdbx_description
1 polymer ?
#
loop_
_entity_poly.entity_id
_entity_poly.type
_entity_poly.pdbx_seq_one_letter_code
_entity_poly.pdbx_strand_id
1 'polypeptide(L)'
;MKGFLSFMSVMMLSVFSLSAQTDLSYKEWQDGALKAEDFAKRRSSGELIGQVYTGIQTYSGEWEKVSWNLRVKRLKSKTVFDPIRSWVRSDSLTDQAVRYGQLIFDATELSRRQMMNHLTSGPHKPDYHTVVRRYFDMNEARTDEIERVTEEGKNLGELQLQETIIAEELAKTPEISGEIPEYTLRKFAIGAYIGAASQFHLGDYSSHFTPAYGFLWGFNFGIGRSTIYWDMVLGGGSRLNRDIPGRKIGTWYSGNKLRYGEGSFQYAYDVYDGDIFKISPFAGVGVGFMDYDNPDDNAEIKTDEIAGLRLLAGLSVEFKYLRSLYLVGDPVWSSMYGGINEHSLRLKVYVARTSYPNAISPYSINCSLSFNLLSKYIKP
;
A
#
# COMPACT_ATOMS: atom_id res chain seq x y z
N MET A 1 -29.83 5.50 1.76
CA MET A 1 -29.20 4.16 1.68
C MET A 1 -28.84 3.70 0.28
N LYS A 2 -29.64 3.93 -0.78
CA LYS A 2 -29.29 3.46 -2.16
C LYS A 2 -28.04 4.11 -2.77
N GLY A 3 -27.69 5.35 -2.43
CA GLY A 3 -26.50 6.04 -2.97
C GLY A 3 -25.15 5.59 -2.36
N PHE A 4 -25.14 5.09 -1.13
CA PHE A 4 -23.92 4.65 -0.44
C PHE A 4 -23.41 3.29 -0.92
N LEU A 5 -24.31 2.38 -1.24
CA LEU A 5 -23.98 1.07 -1.83
C LEU A 5 -23.40 1.21 -3.25
N SER A 6 -23.85 2.21 -4.02
CA SER A 6 -23.32 2.49 -5.36
C SER A 6 -21.88 3.00 -5.31
N PHE A 7 -21.50 3.79 -4.30
CA PHE A 7 -20.14 4.32 -4.14
C PHE A 7 -19.14 3.23 -3.74
N MET A 8 -19.53 2.28 -2.89
CA MET A 8 -18.67 1.13 -2.54
C MET A 8 -18.47 0.17 -3.72
N SER A 9 -19.47 -0.03 -4.57
CA SER A 9 -19.35 -0.87 -5.77
C SER A 9 -18.40 -0.28 -6.81
N VAL A 10 -18.36 1.05 -6.96
CA VAL A 10 -17.45 1.74 -7.88
C VAL A 10 -16.00 1.66 -7.38
N MET A 11 -15.78 1.65 -6.06
CA MET A 11 -14.43 1.52 -5.49
C MET A 11 -13.86 0.10 -5.58
N MET A 12 -14.69 -0.94 -5.68
CA MET A 12 -14.22 -2.33 -5.86
C MET A 12 -13.97 -2.69 -7.34
N LEU A 13 -14.54 -1.99 -8.29
CA LEU A 13 -14.41 -2.31 -9.72
C LEU A 13 -13.19 -1.68 -10.42
N SER A 14 -12.46 -0.79 -9.76
CA SER A 14 -11.26 -0.15 -10.33
C SER A 14 -9.95 -0.94 -10.13
N VAL A 15 -9.99 -2.15 -9.58
CA VAL A 15 -8.78 -2.95 -9.26
C VAL A 15 -8.36 -3.90 -10.39
N PHE A 16 -9.13 -3.99 -11.48
CA PHE A 16 -8.75 -4.83 -12.63
C PHE A 16 -8.39 -3.98 -13.84
N SER A 17 -7.28 -3.26 -13.76
CA SER A 17 -6.59 -2.82 -14.98
C SER A 17 -5.71 -3.96 -15.47
N LEU A 18 -6.23 -4.74 -16.38
CA LEU A 18 -5.45 -5.67 -17.18
C LEU A 18 -4.36 -4.89 -17.92
N SER A 19 -3.11 -5.06 -17.52
CA SER A 19 -2.00 -4.88 -18.44
C SER A 19 -1.87 -6.15 -19.30
N ALA A 20 -2.68 -6.28 -20.31
CA ALA A 20 -2.40 -7.15 -21.43
C ALA A 20 -1.27 -6.50 -22.24
N GLN A 21 -0.04 -6.68 -21.79
CA GLN A 21 1.13 -6.39 -22.59
C GLN A 21 1.26 -7.55 -23.58
N THR A 22 1.06 -7.26 -24.85
CA THR A 22 1.43 -8.15 -25.96
C THR A 22 2.85 -8.65 -25.73
N ASP A 23 3.02 -9.95 -25.66
CA ASP A 23 4.29 -10.67 -25.63
C ASP A 23 5.05 -10.42 -26.94
N LEU A 24 5.69 -9.26 -27.03
CA LEU A 24 6.81 -9.08 -27.94
C LEU A 24 7.95 -9.88 -27.32
N SER A 25 8.44 -10.89 -28.02
CA SER A 25 9.51 -11.78 -27.57
C SER A 25 10.83 -11.02 -27.51
N TYR A 26 11.01 -10.20 -26.48
CA TYR A 26 12.32 -9.65 -26.13
C TYR A 26 13.25 -10.78 -25.68
N LYS A 27 14.53 -10.69 -26.06
CA LYS A 27 15.56 -11.53 -25.45
C LYS A 27 16.08 -10.83 -24.19
N GLU A 28 16.09 -11.52 -23.06
CA GLU A 28 16.68 -11.02 -21.83
C GLU A 28 18.19 -11.30 -21.80
N TRP A 29 18.96 -10.46 -21.12
CA TRP A 29 20.42 -10.65 -21.03
C TRP A 29 20.79 -11.99 -20.40
N GLN A 30 19.97 -12.48 -19.46
CA GLN A 30 20.13 -13.77 -18.79
C GLN A 30 19.93 -14.99 -19.71
N ASP A 31 19.27 -14.80 -20.86
CA ASP A 31 19.07 -15.86 -21.86
C ASP A 31 20.35 -16.18 -22.64
N GLY A 32 21.44 -15.48 -22.34
CA GLY A 32 22.77 -15.67 -22.92
C GLY A 32 23.09 -14.71 -24.06
N ALA A 33 24.30 -14.90 -24.62
CA ALA A 33 24.85 -14.02 -25.64
C ALA A 33 23.97 -13.91 -26.89
N LEU A 34 24.03 -12.74 -27.54
CA LEU A 34 23.36 -12.52 -28.82
C LEU A 34 23.98 -13.36 -29.91
N LYS A 35 23.15 -13.87 -30.80
CA LYS A 35 23.50 -14.60 -31.99
C LYS A 35 22.86 -13.97 -33.22
N ALA A 36 23.37 -14.26 -34.39
CA ALA A 36 22.85 -13.71 -35.64
C ALA A 36 21.35 -14.02 -35.84
N GLU A 37 20.86 -15.18 -35.35
CA GLU A 37 19.46 -15.56 -35.41
C GLU A 37 18.55 -14.77 -34.48
N ASP A 38 19.07 -14.12 -33.46
CA ASP A 38 18.28 -13.27 -32.57
C ASP A 38 17.81 -12.00 -33.25
N PHE A 39 18.41 -11.61 -34.38
CA PHE A 39 18.03 -10.43 -35.15
C PHE A 39 16.98 -10.79 -36.21
N ALA A 40 15.76 -10.25 -36.06
CA ALA A 40 14.67 -10.53 -36.99
C ALA A 40 14.92 -9.99 -38.41
N LYS A 41 15.77 -8.98 -38.53
CA LYS A 41 16.09 -8.35 -39.84
C LYS A 41 17.55 -8.46 -40.16
N ARG A 42 17.85 -8.81 -41.43
CA ARG A 42 19.18 -8.86 -41.98
C ARG A 42 19.27 -7.99 -43.24
N ARG A 43 20.34 -7.26 -43.42
CA ARG A 43 20.58 -6.41 -44.59
C ARG A 43 21.86 -6.87 -45.30
N SER A 44 21.81 -6.93 -46.61
CA SER A 44 22.95 -7.36 -47.44
C SER A 44 23.88 -6.20 -47.82
N SER A 45 23.50 -4.97 -47.61
CA SER A 45 24.28 -3.78 -47.97
C SER A 45 23.90 -2.56 -47.13
N GLY A 46 24.78 -1.56 -47.06
CA GLY A 46 24.58 -0.31 -46.34
C GLY A 46 25.89 0.19 -45.71
N GLU A 47 25.90 1.40 -45.23
CA GLU A 47 27.03 1.99 -44.50
C GLU A 47 27.22 1.36 -43.11
N LEU A 48 26.10 1.08 -42.41
CA LEU A 48 26.11 0.51 -41.07
C LEU A 48 26.27 -0.99 -41.12
N ILE A 49 26.97 -1.58 -40.15
CA ILE A 49 27.09 -3.01 -40.01
C ILE A 49 25.92 -3.63 -39.22
N GLY A 50 25.23 -2.84 -38.41
CA GLY A 50 24.06 -3.24 -37.62
C GLY A 50 23.45 -2.06 -36.92
N GLN A 51 22.29 -2.30 -36.34
CA GLN A 51 21.62 -1.37 -35.42
C GLN A 51 20.97 -2.20 -34.31
N VAL A 52 21.18 -1.79 -33.07
CA VAL A 52 20.81 -2.55 -31.90
C VAL A 52 19.93 -1.72 -30.98
N TYR A 53 18.80 -2.27 -30.60
CA TYR A 53 17.90 -1.66 -29.63
C TYR A 53 17.87 -2.49 -28.37
N THR A 54 18.37 -1.92 -27.31
CA THR A 54 18.35 -2.49 -25.96
C THR A 54 17.65 -1.57 -24.99
N GLY A 55 17.27 -2.06 -23.84
CA GLY A 55 16.64 -1.25 -22.82
C GLY A 55 16.63 -1.90 -21.44
N ILE A 56 16.43 -1.08 -20.45
CA ILE A 56 16.22 -1.50 -19.06
C ILE A 56 14.72 -1.45 -18.79
N GLN A 57 14.13 -2.58 -18.45
CA GLN A 57 12.74 -2.65 -17.97
C GLN A 57 12.75 -2.81 -16.46
N THR A 58 11.95 -1.98 -15.79
CA THR A 58 11.74 -2.06 -14.33
C THR A 58 10.32 -2.49 -14.04
N TYR A 59 10.13 -3.38 -13.08
CA TYR A 59 8.82 -3.86 -12.69
C TYR A 59 8.78 -4.20 -11.19
N SER A 60 7.60 -4.18 -10.62
CA SER A 60 7.38 -4.70 -9.27
C SER A 60 7.48 -6.22 -9.26
N GLY A 61 8.35 -6.75 -8.44
CA GLY A 61 8.44 -8.19 -8.21
C GLY A 61 7.21 -8.75 -7.50
N GLU A 62 7.18 -10.04 -7.30
CA GLU A 62 6.18 -10.71 -6.49
C GLU A 62 6.40 -10.46 -4.99
N TRP A 63 5.38 -10.80 -4.19
CA TRP A 63 5.48 -10.73 -2.73
C TRP A 63 6.33 -11.89 -2.19
N GLU A 64 7.49 -11.56 -1.65
CA GLU A 64 8.40 -12.52 -1.01
C GLU A 64 8.13 -12.57 0.50
N LYS A 65 7.86 -13.76 1.05
CA LYS A 65 7.67 -13.95 2.48
C LYS A 65 9.02 -13.92 3.20
N VAL A 66 9.21 -12.96 4.09
CA VAL A 66 10.43 -12.81 4.90
C VAL A 66 10.27 -13.42 6.28
N SER A 67 9.11 -13.24 6.90
CA SER A 67 8.76 -13.87 8.17
C SER A 67 7.29 -14.32 8.18
N TRP A 68 6.80 -14.85 9.33
CA TRP A 68 5.43 -15.34 9.40
C TRP A 68 4.38 -14.24 9.10
N ASN A 69 4.65 -12.98 9.47
CA ASN A 69 3.75 -11.84 9.25
C ASN A 69 4.35 -10.71 8.38
N LEU A 70 5.56 -10.88 7.83
CA LEU A 70 6.21 -9.89 6.97
C LEU A 70 6.41 -10.46 5.57
N ARG A 71 5.89 -9.74 4.59
CA ARG A 71 6.20 -9.93 3.17
C ARG A 71 6.74 -8.65 2.58
N VAL A 72 7.63 -8.80 1.61
CA VAL A 72 8.32 -7.70 0.94
C VAL A 72 8.08 -7.75 -0.56
N LYS A 73 7.83 -6.61 -1.16
CA LYS A 73 7.76 -6.44 -2.60
C LYS A 73 8.94 -5.61 -3.05
N ARG A 74 9.81 -6.20 -3.85
CA ARG A 74 11.04 -5.57 -4.34
C ARG A 74 10.84 -5.00 -5.73
N LEU A 75 11.62 -4.00 -6.06
CA LEU A 75 11.82 -3.64 -7.45
C LEU A 75 12.66 -4.72 -8.11
N LYS A 76 12.25 -5.13 -9.30
CA LYS A 76 13.04 -5.96 -10.22
C LYS A 76 13.30 -5.18 -11.50
N SER A 77 14.40 -5.53 -12.14
CA SER A 77 14.73 -4.98 -13.45
C SER A 77 15.35 -6.06 -14.30
N LYS A 78 15.20 -5.91 -15.61
CA LYS A 78 15.83 -6.77 -16.60
C LYS A 78 16.33 -5.93 -17.75
N THR A 79 17.44 -6.38 -18.35
CA THR A 79 17.93 -5.83 -19.60
C THR A 79 17.37 -6.64 -20.74
N VAL A 80 16.82 -5.96 -21.71
CA VAL A 80 16.13 -6.56 -22.85
C VAL A 80 16.74 -6.08 -24.17
N PHE A 81 16.78 -6.99 -25.13
CA PHE A 81 17.10 -6.74 -26.52
C PHE A 81 15.82 -6.85 -27.35
N ASP A 82 15.61 -5.93 -28.29
CA ASP A 82 14.47 -5.91 -29.19
C ASP A 82 14.83 -6.52 -30.56
N PRO A 83 14.46 -7.78 -30.83
CA PRO A 83 14.78 -8.46 -32.07
C PRO A 83 14.14 -7.82 -33.31
N ILE A 84 12.93 -7.22 -33.14
CA ILE A 84 12.15 -6.70 -34.27
C ILE A 84 12.69 -5.37 -34.76
N ARG A 85 13.18 -4.54 -33.85
CA ARG A 85 13.74 -3.22 -34.18
C ARG A 85 15.22 -3.34 -34.60
N SER A 86 15.92 -4.34 -34.07
CA SER A 86 17.33 -4.56 -34.32
C SER A 86 17.58 -5.29 -35.66
N TRP A 87 18.73 -5.02 -36.29
CA TRP A 87 19.16 -5.70 -37.51
C TRP A 87 20.68 -5.79 -37.58
N VAL A 88 21.20 -6.78 -38.32
CA VAL A 88 22.61 -6.95 -38.61
C VAL A 88 22.84 -7.20 -40.10
N ARG A 89 24.07 -6.99 -40.55
CA ARG A 89 24.48 -7.36 -41.91
C ARG A 89 24.55 -8.88 -42.07
N SER A 90 24.22 -9.35 -43.26
CA SER A 90 24.23 -10.77 -43.63
C SER A 90 25.39 -11.10 -44.60
N ASP A 91 26.56 -10.57 -44.33
CA ASP A 91 27.77 -10.76 -45.14
C ASP A 91 28.97 -11.09 -44.24
N SER A 92 30.19 -10.87 -44.73
CA SER A 92 31.44 -11.10 -43.96
C SER A 92 31.54 -10.29 -42.66
N LEU A 93 30.69 -9.28 -42.46
CA LEU A 93 30.66 -8.44 -41.25
C LEU A 93 29.62 -8.89 -40.24
N THR A 94 28.90 -10.00 -40.46
CA THR A 94 27.84 -10.49 -39.57
C THR A 94 28.36 -10.72 -38.16
N ASP A 95 29.48 -11.42 -38.00
CA ASP A 95 30.03 -11.69 -36.67
C ASP A 95 30.48 -10.43 -35.95
N GLN A 96 31.07 -9.48 -36.69
CA GLN A 96 31.43 -8.17 -36.11
C GLN A 96 30.22 -7.38 -35.69
N ALA A 97 29.14 -7.39 -36.48
CA ALA A 97 27.88 -6.75 -36.13
C ALA A 97 27.19 -7.35 -34.90
N VAL A 98 27.25 -8.68 -34.77
CA VAL A 98 26.74 -9.38 -33.57
C VAL A 98 27.57 -9.05 -32.34
N ARG A 99 28.92 -9.02 -32.43
CA ARG A 99 29.79 -8.57 -31.34
C ARG A 99 29.50 -7.14 -30.91
N TYR A 100 29.33 -6.22 -31.85
CA TYR A 100 28.93 -4.87 -31.55
C TYR A 100 27.55 -4.81 -30.84
N GLY A 101 26.58 -5.61 -31.32
CA GLY A 101 25.28 -5.74 -30.66
C GLY A 101 25.39 -6.27 -29.22
N GLN A 102 26.25 -7.25 -29.01
CA GLN A 102 26.50 -7.80 -27.67
C GLN A 102 27.13 -6.73 -26.75
N LEU A 103 28.08 -5.96 -27.25
CA LEU A 103 28.69 -4.86 -26.47
C LEU A 103 27.68 -3.83 -25.99
N ILE A 104 26.76 -3.40 -26.86
CA ILE A 104 25.66 -2.49 -26.47
C ILE A 104 24.74 -3.14 -25.44
N PHE A 105 24.45 -4.45 -25.57
CA PHE A 105 23.63 -5.19 -24.65
C PHE A 105 24.29 -5.33 -23.27
N ASP A 106 25.60 -5.60 -23.24
CA ASP A 106 26.40 -5.69 -22.02
C ASP A 106 26.55 -4.32 -21.32
N ALA A 107 26.71 -3.25 -22.07
CA ALA A 107 26.74 -1.88 -21.54
C ALA A 107 25.41 -1.49 -20.89
N THR A 108 24.30 -1.91 -21.49
CA THR A 108 22.96 -1.71 -20.93
C THR A 108 22.77 -2.50 -19.65
N GLU A 109 23.25 -3.77 -19.61
CA GLU A 109 23.23 -4.60 -18.40
C GLU A 109 24.07 -4.00 -17.27
N LEU A 110 25.23 -3.45 -17.59
CA LEU A 110 26.07 -2.74 -16.60
C LEU A 110 25.32 -1.56 -15.99
N SER A 111 24.66 -0.77 -16.82
CA SER A 111 23.85 0.37 -16.37
C SER A 111 22.69 -0.08 -15.49
N ARG A 112 22.02 -1.19 -15.82
CA ARG A 112 20.97 -1.81 -15.01
C ARG A 112 21.49 -2.22 -13.63
N ARG A 113 22.63 -2.93 -13.59
CA ARG A 113 23.22 -3.37 -12.31
C ARG A 113 23.62 -2.19 -11.44
N GLN A 114 24.25 -1.17 -12.01
CA GLN A 114 24.62 0.04 -11.31
C GLN A 114 23.39 0.77 -10.75
N MET A 115 22.31 0.85 -11.53
CA MET A 115 21.02 1.40 -11.09
C MET A 115 20.45 0.62 -9.90
N MET A 116 20.40 -0.71 -10.01
CA MET A 116 19.87 -1.56 -8.95
C MET A 116 20.70 -1.46 -7.69
N ASN A 117 22.04 -1.45 -7.82
CA ASN A 117 22.94 -1.26 -6.69
C ASN A 117 22.69 0.08 -5.98
N HIS A 118 22.50 1.15 -6.75
CA HIS A 118 22.17 2.46 -6.19
C HIS A 118 20.81 2.47 -5.48
N LEU A 119 19.80 1.79 -6.02
CA LEU A 119 18.46 1.71 -5.42
C LEU A 119 18.41 0.83 -4.16
N THR A 120 19.33 -0.13 -4.04
CA THR A 120 19.36 -1.10 -2.95
C THR A 120 20.40 -0.78 -1.87
N SER A 121 21.45 -0.04 -2.19
CA SER A 121 22.52 0.30 -1.27
C SER A 121 22.33 1.71 -0.69
N GLY A 122 22.19 1.80 0.62
CA GLY A 122 22.26 3.07 1.36
C GLY A 122 21.09 3.32 2.30
N PRO A 123 21.31 4.06 3.40
CA PRO A 123 20.31 4.33 4.43
C PRO A 123 19.24 5.34 4.00
N HIS A 124 19.46 6.05 2.91
CA HIS A 124 18.51 7.00 2.35
C HIS A 124 18.18 6.58 0.93
N LYS A 125 16.93 6.16 0.71
CA LYS A 125 16.47 5.89 -0.64
C LYS A 125 16.33 7.19 -1.40
N PRO A 126 17.13 7.39 -2.44
CA PRO A 126 16.90 8.49 -3.36
C PRO A 126 15.52 8.32 -4.02
N ASP A 127 14.96 9.43 -4.49
CA ASP A 127 13.74 9.39 -5.28
C ASP A 127 13.93 8.39 -6.44
N TYR A 128 13.12 7.34 -6.41
CA TYR A 128 13.16 6.28 -7.41
C TYR A 128 13.15 6.81 -8.85
N HIS A 129 12.26 7.76 -9.15
CA HIS A 129 12.14 8.33 -10.48
C HIS A 129 13.40 9.08 -10.90
N THR A 130 13.99 9.85 -10.00
CA THR A 130 15.24 10.58 -10.26
C THR A 130 16.39 9.61 -10.50
N VAL A 131 16.50 8.54 -9.72
CA VAL A 131 17.56 7.52 -9.90
C VAL A 131 17.38 6.79 -11.22
N VAL A 132 16.19 6.27 -11.47
CA VAL A 132 15.90 5.53 -12.71
C VAL A 132 16.19 6.41 -13.92
N ARG A 133 15.66 7.63 -13.95
CA ARG A 133 15.91 8.58 -15.05
C ARG A 133 17.40 8.83 -15.26
N ARG A 134 18.12 9.11 -14.17
CA ARG A 134 19.57 9.33 -14.23
C ARG A 134 20.31 8.16 -14.89
N TYR A 135 19.95 6.93 -14.54
CA TYR A 135 20.61 5.76 -15.12
C TYR A 135 20.16 5.46 -16.55
N PHE A 136 18.97 5.84 -16.96
CA PHE A 136 18.57 5.84 -18.37
C PHE A 136 19.43 6.84 -19.17
N ASP A 137 19.56 8.09 -18.69
CA ASP A 137 20.38 9.12 -19.34
C ASP A 137 21.87 8.68 -19.39
N MET A 138 22.37 8.07 -18.33
CA MET A 138 23.75 7.51 -18.30
C MET A 138 23.93 6.34 -19.27
N ASN A 139 22.92 5.49 -19.42
CA ASN A 139 22.97 4.39 -20.38
C ASN A 139 23.01 4.90 -21.81
N GLU A 140 22.14 5.87 -22.13
CA GLU A 140 22.13 6.53 -23.44
C GLU A 140 23.49 7.16 -23.76
N ALA A 141 24.04 7.95 -22.85
CA ALA A 141 25.35 8.57 -23.02
C ALA A 141 26.48 7.52 -23.19
N ARG A 142 26.42 6.39 -22.49
CA ARG A 142 27.41 5.30 -22.62
C ARG A 142 27.29 4.59 -23.97
N THR A 143 26.07 4.29 -24.42
CA THR A 143 25.86 3.63 -25.70
C THR A 143 26.26 4.55 -26.87
N ASP A 144 25.92 5.84 -26.81
CA ASP A 144 26.33 6.83 -27.80
C ASP A 144 27.86 6.95 -27.90
N GLU A 145 28.56 6.94 -26.77
CA GLU A 145 30.03 6.98 -26.75
C GLU A 145 30.62 5.70 -27.37
N ILE A 146 30.08 4.52 -27.05
CA ILE A 146 30.50 3.26 -27.67
C ILE A 146 30.26 3.31 -29.17
N GLU A 147 29.09 3.76 -29.64
CA GLU A 147 28.78 3.92 -31.06
C GLU A 147 29.81 4.83 -31.75
N ARG A 148 30.11 5.96 -31.14
CA ARG A 148 31.05 6.95 -31.68
C ARG A 148 32.48 6.40 -31.78
N VAL A 149 33.04 5.82 -30.69
CA VAL A 149 34.46 5.38 -30.69
C VAL A 149 34.67 4.13 -31.53
N THR A 150 33.69 3.23 -31.58
CA THR A 150 33.76 2.01 -32.40
C THR A 150 33.35 2.27 -33.85
N GLU A 151 32.98 3.51 -34.21
CA GLU A 151 32.42 3.83 -35.53
C GLU A 151 31.24 2.87 -35.87
N GLU A 152 30.30 2.73 -34.91
CA GLU A 152 29.15 1.83 -35.01
C GLU A 152 29.59 0.36 -35.21
N GLY A 153 30.66 -0.02 -34.55
CA GLY A 153 31.22 -1.38 -34.58
C GLY A 153 32.18 -1.63 -35.74
N LYS A 154 32.50 -0.69 -36.62
CA LYS A 154 33.43 -0.87 -37.77
C LYS A 154 34.89 -0.89 -37.33
N ASN A 155 35.24 -0.12 -36.30
CA ASN A 155 36.59 -0.10 -35.74
C ASN A 155 36.82 -1.29 -34.82
N LEU A 156 37.44 -2.34 -35.35
CA LEU A 156 37.69 -3.59 -34.61
C LEU A 156 38.58 -3.41 -33.38
N GLY A 157 39.57 -2.51 -33.45
CA GLY A 157 40.47 -2.25 -32.34
C GLY A 157 39.73 -1.64 -31.14
N GLU A 158 38.93 -0.59 -31.39
CA GLU A 158 38.11 0.01 -30.35
C GLU A 158 36.99 -0.90 -29.88
N LEU A 159 36.38 -1.68 -30.80
CA LEU A 159 35.38 -2.68 -30.41
C LEU A 159 35.93 -3.65 -29.35
N GLN A 160 37.11 -4.22 -29.61
CA GLN A 160 37.76 -5.16 -28.70
C GLN A 160 38.17 -4.50 -27.36
N LEU A 161 38.62 -3.25 -27.41
CA LEU A 161 38.96 -2.47 -26.21
C LEU A 161 37.70 -2.25 -25.35
N GLN A 162 36.59 -1.79 -25.96
CA GLN A 162 35.35 -1.54 -25.25
C GLN A 162 34.72 -2.82 -24.69
N GLU A 163 34.78 -3.94 -25.43
CA GLU A 163 34.36 -5.25 -24.93
C GLU A 163 35.11 -5.61 -23.63
N THR A 164 36.44 -5.38 -23.61
CA THR A 164 37.25 -5.65 -22.42
C THR A 164 36.88 -4.78 -21.26
N ILE A 165 36.72 -3.47 -21.49
CA ILE A 165 36.34 -2.50 -20.44
C ILE A 165 34.98 -2.84 -19.82
N ILE A 166 33.97 -3.08 -20.66
CA ILE A 166 32.61 -3.39 -20.19
C ILE A 166 32.57 -4.74 -19.46
N ALA A 167 33.29 -5.76 -19.95
CA ALA A 167 33.39 -7.06 -19.27
C ALA A 167 34.03 -6.95 -17.87
N GLU A 168 35.12 -6.17 -17.76
CA GLU A 168 35.76 -5.93 -16.46
C GLU A 168 34.82 -5.14 -15.49
N GLU A 169 34.10 -4.14 -15.97
CA GLU A 169 33.14 -3.41 -15.16
C GLU A 169 31.97 -4.28 -14.72
N LEU A 170 31.44 -5.12 -15.61
CA LEU A 170 30.40 -6.10 -15.26
C LEU A 170 30.87 -7.08 -14.18
N ALA A 171 32.11 -7.56 -14.27
CA ALA A 171 32.69 -8.46 -13.28
C ALA A 171 32.83 -7.78 -11.89
N LYS A 172 33.12 -6.47 -11.87
CA LYS A 172 33.21 -5.66 -10.64
C LYS A 172 31.84 -5.23 -10.11
N THR A 173 30.78 -5.36 -10.89
CA THR A 173 29.42 -4.95 -10.55
C THR A 173 28.49 -6.17 -10.47
N PRO A 174 28.58 -6.98 -9.40
CA PRO A 174 27.71 -8.14 -9.25
C PRO A 174 26.24 -7.70 -9.13
N GLU A 175 25.33 -8.58 -9.54
CA GLU A 175 23.92 -8.37 -9.29
C GLU A 175 23.64 -8.50 -7.79
N ILE A 176 23.08 -7.44 -7.18
CA ILE A 176 22.71 -7.47 -5.76
C ILE A 176 21.43 -8.29 -5.64
N SER A 177 21.56 -9.46 -5.03
CA SER A 177 20.41 -10.30 -4.66
C SER A 177 20.06 -10.11 -3.19
N GLY A 178 18.81 -9.77 -2.93
CA GLY A 178 18.11 -10.31 -1.78
C GLY A 178 18.11 -9.55 -0.47
N GLU A 179 18.99 -8.64 -0.16
CA GLU A 179 18.93 -7.92 1.12
C GLU A 179 17.82 -6.85 1.13
N ILE A 180 17.09 -6.76 2.24
CA ILE A 180 16.18 -5.65 2.45
C ILE A 180 17.06 -4.47 2.86
N PRO A 181 17.12 -3.39 2.07
CA PRO A 181 17.92 -2.22 2.45
C PRO A 181 17.37 -1.61 3.73
N GLU A 182 18.26 -1.02 4.52
CA GLU A 182 17.84 -0.22 5.67
C GLU A 182 16.87 0.88 5.22
N TYR A 183 15.76 1.00 5.92
CA TYR A 183 14.76 2.02 5.65
C TYR A 183 14.30 2.70 6.93
N THR A 184 13.94 3.97 6.81
CA THR A 184 13.33 4.73 7.91
C THR A 184 11.91 5.10 7.51
N LEU A 185 10.93 4.76 8.37
CA LEU A 185 9.55 5.15 8.14
C LEU A 185 9.31 6.62 8.52
N ARG A 186 8.41 7.28 7.80
CA ARG A 186 7.88 8.57 8.22
C ARG A 186 7.12 8.40 9.53
N LYS A 187 7.11 9.44 10.35
CA LYS A 187 6.35 9.43 11.62
C LYS A 187 4.83 9.43 11.38
N PHE A 188 4.39 9.90 10.22
CA PHE A 188 2.96 9.95 9.85
C PHE A 188 2.46 8.60 9.36
N ALA A 189 1.27 8.23 9.84
CA ALA A 189 0.53 7.04 9.44
C ALA A 189 -0.93 7.38 9.22
N ILE A 190 -1.56 6.73 8.25
CA ILE A 190 -2.99 6.84 7.97
C ILE A 190 -3.59 5.44 7.85
N GLY A 191 -4.80 5.27 8.35
CA GLY A 191 -5.48 3.99 8.27
C GLY A 191 -6.98 4.10 8.36
N ALA A 192 -7.63 2.97 8.03
CA ALA A 192 -9.06 2.79 8.16
C ALA A 192 -9.34 1.42 8.79
N TYR A 193 -10.50 1.27 9.39
CA TYR A 193 -10.92 0.01 10.01
C TYR A 193 -12.43 -0.17 9.96
N ILE A 194 -12.81 -1.43 10.01
CA ILE A 194 -14.20 -1.88 10.12
C ILE A 194 -14.29 -3.00 11.14
N GLY A 195 -15.44 -3.12 11.80
CA GLY A 195 -15.61 -4.16 12.82
C GLY A 195 -16.98 -4.16 13.47
N ALA A 196 -17.01 -4.74 14.66
CA ALA A 196 -18.18 -4.80 15.51
C ALA A 196 -17.90 -4.14 16.86
N ALA A 197 -18.91 -3.55 17.45
CA ALA A 197 -18.86 -2.99 18.79
C ALA A 197 -20.03 -3.50 19.63
N SER A 198 -19.81 -3.57 20.92
CA SER A 198 -20.85 -3.88 21.93
C SER A 198 -20.76 -2.90 23.07
N GLN A 199 -21.92 -2.56 23.62
CA GLN A 199 -22.08 -1.67 24.76
C GLN A 199 -22.87 -2.39 25.85
N PHE A 200 -22.29 -2.50 27.03
CA PHE A 200 -22.89 -3.07 28.23
C PHE A 200 -23.15 -1.93 29.21
N HIS A 201 -24.40 -1.71 29.50
CA HIS A 201 -24.83 -0.64 30.41
C HIS A 201 -24.58 -1.00 31.87
N LEU A 202 -24.23 -0.03 32.71
CA LEU A 202 -23.94 -0.21 34.13
C LEU A 202 -24.89 0.57 35.01
N GLY A 203 -25.14 0.09 36.24
CA GLY A 203 -25.96 0.75 37.23
C GLY A 203 -27.39 0.94 36.73
N ASP A 204 -28.00 2.09 37.02
CA ASP A 204 -29.37 2.42 36.59
C ASP A 204 -29.58 2.36 35.08
N TYR A 205 -28.51 2.56 34.32
CA TYR A 205 -28.55 2.46 32.86
C TYR A 205 -28.90 1.05 32.38
N SER A 206 -28.40 0.02 33.06
CA SER A 206 -28.73 -1.37 32.78
C SER A 206 -30.16 -1.76 33.16
N SER A 207 -30.78 -1.00 34.09
CA SER A 207 -32.19 -1.21 34.45
C SER A 207 -33.16 -0.67 33.37
N HIS A 208 -32.70 0.26 32.55
CA HIS A 208 -33.49 0.90 31.48
C HIS A 208 -33.24 0.29 30.10
N PHE A 209 -32.00 -0.20 29.83
CA PHE A 209 -31.63 -0.62 28.48
C PHE A 209 -30.91 -1.97 28.52
N THR A 210 -31.22 -2.86 27.57
CA THR A 210 -30.42 -4.06 27.32
C THR A 210 -29.13 -3.69 26.56
N PRO A 211 -28.11 -4.58 26.51
CA PRO A 211 -26.91 -4.32 25.75
C PRO A 211 -27.19 -3.96 24.29
N ALA A 212 -26.36 -3.07 23.73
CA ALA A 212 -26.41 -2.68 22.33
C ALA A 212 -25.24 -3.28 21.55
N TYR A 213 -25.48 -3.59 20.27
CA TYR A 213 -24.47 -4.12 19.36
C TYR A 213 -24.51 -3.29 18.07
N GLY A 214 -23.34 -3.07 17.46
CA GLY A 214 -23.27 -2.25 16.27
C GLY A 214 -22.11 -2.59 15.35
N PHE A 215 -22.22 -2.08 14.14
CA PHE A 215 -21.17 -2.04 13.16
C PHE A 215 -20.26 -0.84 13.45
N LEU A 216 -18.97 -1.10 13.57
CA LEU A 216 -17.93 -0.09 13.79
C LEU A 216 -17.19 0.17 12.49
N TRP A 217 -16.95 1.43 12.18
CA TRP A 217 -16.01 1.85 11.15
C TRP A 217 -15.33 3.15 11.56
N GLY A 218 -14.17 3.40 11.00
CA GLY A 218 -13.45 4.62 11.35
C GLY A 218 -12.13 4.78 10.64
N PHE A 219 -11.46 5.88 10.98
CA PHE A 219 -10.13 6.23 10.49
C PHE A 219 -9.17 6.45 11.65
N ASN A 220 -7.90 6.24 11.37
CA ASN A 220 -6.82 6.53 12.32
C ASN A 220 -5.71 7.33 11.64
N PHE A 221 -5.19 8.31 12.38
CA PHE A 221 -4.10 9.19 11.97
C PHE A 221 -3.01 9.12 13.03
N GLY A 222 -1.86 8.56 12.66
CA GLY A 222 -0.73 8.37 13.56
C GLY A 222 0.37 9.41 13.32
N ILE A 223 0.98 9.90 14.40
CA ILE A 223 2.19 10.73 14.37
C ILE A 223 3.15 10.21 15.45
N GLY A 224 4.18 9.49 15.02
CA GLY A 224 5.10 8.84 15.95
C GLY A 224 4.40 7.79 16.81
N ARG A 225 4.36 8.01 18.12
CA ARG A 225 3.65 7.16 19.11
C ARG A 225 2.22 7.61 19.41
N SER A 226 1.75 8.67 18.79
CA SER A 226 0.42 9.22 19.02
C SER A 226 -0.50 8.84 17.88
N THR A 227 -1.73 8.45 18.20
CA THR A 227 -2.76 8.11 17.21
C THR A 227 -4.07 8.80 17.57
N ILE A 228 -4.71 9.43 16.59
CA ILE A 228 -6.07 9.92 16.69
C ILE A 228 -6.98 8.94 15.98
N TYR A 229 -8.00 8.43 16.65
CA TYR A 229 -9.07 7.63 16.07
C TYR A 229 -10.31 8.49 15.88
N TRP A 230 -10.97 8.27 14.77
CA TRP A 230 -12.33 8.74 14.53
C TRP A 230 -13.22 7.52 14.36
N ASP A 231 -13.98 7.19 15.40
CA ASP A 231 -14.87 6.02 15.46
C ASP A 231 -16.30 6.44 15.15
N MET A 232 -16.98 5.61 14.37
CA MET A 232 -18.42 5.65 14.13
C MET A 232 -19.00 4.27 14.40
N VAL A 233 -20.01 4.20 15.25
CA VAL A 233 -20.77 2.98 15.54
C VAL A 233 -22.24 3.21 15.19
N LEU A 234 -22.79 2.29 14.42
CA LEU A 234 -24.22 2.26 14.11
C LEU A 234 -24.76 0.88 14.43
N GLY A 235 -25.80 0.81 15.24
CA GLY A 235 -26.30 -0.47 15.68
C GLY A 235 -27.73 -0.43 16.23
N GLY A 236 -28.07 -1.53 16.83
CA GLY A 236 -29.36 -1.75 17.45
C GLY A 236 -29.30 -2.94 18.41
N GLY A 237 -30.41 -3.62 18.57
CA GLY A 237 -30.50 -4.78 19.48
C GLY A 237 -30.78 -4.40 20.92
N SER A 238 -30.54 -3.15 21.32
CA SER A 238 -30.98 -2.68 22.60
C SER A 238 -32.50 -2.62 22.67
N ARG A 239 -33.04 -2.93 23.84
CA ARG A 239 -34.47 -2.80 24.14
C ARG A 239 -34.64 -1.99 25.40
N LEU A 240 -35.75 -1.30 25.45
CA LEU A 240 -36.16 -0.59 26.64
C LEU A 240 -36.77 -1.57 27.67
N ASN A 241 -36.23 -1.59 28.88
CA ASN A 241 -36.69 -2.45 29.96
C ASN A 241 -37.79 -1.77 30.83
N ARG A 242 -37.81 -0.44 30.84
CA ARG A 242 -38.77 0.39 31.58
C ARG A 242 -39.17 1.58 30.77
N ASP A 243 -40.39 2.06 30.99
CA ASP A 243 -40.86 3.29 30.37
C ASP A 243 -40.00 4.49 30.81
N ILE A 244 -39.63 5.33 29.87
CA ILE A 244 -38.89 6.56 30.11
C ILE A 244 -39.56 7.74 29.39
N PRO A 245 -39.43 8.97 29.94
CA PRO A 245 -39.93 10.16 29.26
C PRO A 245 -39.10 10.39 27.98
N GLY A 246 -39.79 10.52 26.85
CA GLY A 246 -39.21 10.91 25.56
C GLY A 246 -39.05 12.44 25.47
N ARG A 247 -38.36 12.88 24.46
CA ARG A 247 -38.15 14.31 24.20
C ARG A 247 -39.28 14.94 23.37
N LYS A 248 -39.72 14.22 22.33
CA LYS A 248 -40.77 14.64 21.40
C LYS A 248 -42.02 13.80 21.58
N ILE A 249 -41.86 12.53 21.88
CA ILE A 249 -42.92 11.56 22.19
C ILE A 249 -42.99 11.50 23.71
N GLY A 250 -44.15 11.71 24.29
CA GLY A 250 -44.33 11.84 25.75
C GLY A 250 -43.72 10.68 26.55
N THR A 251 -43.84 9.47 26.08
CA THR A 251 -43.27 8.25 26.74
C THR A 251 -42.73 7.28 25.73
N TRP A 252 -41.52 6.79 25.97
CA TRP A 252 -40.97 5.60 25.32
C TRP A 252 -41.35 4.36 26.11
N TYR A 253 -42.07 3.46 25.47
CA TYR A 253 -42.63 2.28 26.14
C TYR A 253 -41.64 1.12 26.20
N SER A 254 -41.61 0.42 27.33
CA SER A 254 -40.82 -0.76 27.55
C SER A 254 -41.10 -1.87 26.52
N GLY A 255 -40.10 -2.72 26.26
CA GLY A 255 -40.16 -3.79 25.28
C GLY A 255 -39.80 -3.39 23.85
N ASN A 256 -39.85 -2.09 23.53
CA ASN A 256 -39.52 -1.62 22.17
C ASN A 256 -38.02 -1.64 21.88
N LYS A 257 -37.70 -1.87 20.61
CA LYS A 257 -36.34 -1.87 20.11
C LYS A 257 -35.85 -0.43 19.94
N LEU A 258 -34.56 -0.24 20.26
CA LEU A 258 -33.87 1.02 20.07
C LEU A 258 -32.77 0.85 19.03
N ARG A 259 -32.55 1.89 18.23
CA ARG A 259 -31.35 2.07 17.45
C ARG A 259 -30.33 2.82 18.27
N TYR A 260 -29.08 2.47 18.10
CA TYR A 260 -27.94 3.07 18.81
C TYR A 260 -26.94 3.60 17.81
N GLY A 261 -26.35 4.73 18.11
CA GLY A 261 -25.22 5.25 17.36
C GLY A 261 -24.26 6.02 18.24
N GLU A 262 -23.03 6.08 17.77
CA GLU A 262 -21.92 6.78 18.43
C GLU A 262 -20.99 7.36 17.37
N GLY A 263 -20.55 8.62 17.61
CA GLY A 263 -19.44 9.22 16.91
C GLY A 263 -18.42 9.74 17.92
N SER A 264 -17.15 9.39 17.80
CA SER A 264 -16.13 9.80 18.77
C SER A 264 -14.77 10.09 18.15
N PHE A 265 -14.07 11.07 18.75
CA PHE A 265 -12.63 11.31 18.54
C PHE A 265 -11.88 10.86 19.77
N GLN A 266 -10.81 10.10 19.55
CA GLN A 266 -10.03 9.49 20.62
C GLN A 266 -8.54 9.73 20.35
N TYR A 267 -7.82 10.12 21.39
CA TYR A 267 -6.36 10.20 21.39
C TYR A 267 -5.80 8.97 22.07
N ALA A 268 -4.86 8.29 21.43
CA ALA A 268 -4.13 7.14 21.94
C ALA A 268 -2.63 7.39 21.93
N TYR A 269 -1.95 6.80 22.90
CA TYR A 269 -0.49 6.82 22.95
C TYR A 269 0.04 5.39 22.98
N ASP A 270 0.93 5.05 22.04
CA ASP A 270 1.50 3.71 21.89
C ASP A 270 2.58 3.50 22.98
N VAL A 271 2.20 2.83 24.07
CA VAL A 271 3.15 2.45 25.13
C VAL A 271 4.03 1.29 24.70
N TYR A 272 3.53 0.44 23.81
CA TYR A 272 4.26 -0.63 23.16
C TYR A 272 3.84 -0.71 21.67
N ASP A 273 4.82 -0.74 20.77
CA ASP A 273 4.61 -0.95 19.32
C ASP A 273 5.71 -1.88 18.79
N GLY A 274 5.45 -3.17 18.85
CA GLY A 274 6.32 -4.23 18.34
C GLY A 274 5.86 -4.77 16.98
N ASP A 275 6.56 -5.76 16.47
CA ASP A 275 6.28 -6.38 15.17
C ASP A 275 4.97 -7.19 15.15
N ILE A 276 4.51 -7.65 16.32
CA ILE A 276 3.35 -8.54 16.46
C ILE A 276 2.21 -7.82 17.17
N PHE A 277 2.52 -7.14 18.27
CA PHE A 277 1.53 -6.48 19.10
C PHE A 277 1.80 -4.99 19.21
N LYS A 278 0.71 -4.25 19.35
CA LYS A 278 0.72 -2.84 19.74
C LYS A 278 -0.28 -2.63 20.86
N ILE A 279 0.10 -1.89 21.90
CA ILE A 279 -0.72 -1.59 23.06
C ILE A 279 -0.79 -0.09 23.26
N SER A 280 -2.01 0.45 23.31
CA SER A 280 -2.25 1.89 23.35
C SER A 280 -3.39 2.21 24.31
N PRO A 281 -3.13 2.77 25.50
CA PRO A 281 -4.15 3.46 26.26
C PRO A 281 -4.71 4.64 25.46
N PHE A 282 -6.00 4.90 25.60
CA PHE A 282 -6.65 5.99 24.91
C PHE A 282 -7.73 6.65 25.76
N ALA A 283 -8.01 7.91 25.44
CA ALA A 283 -9.16 8.66 25.96
C ALA A 283 -9.77 9.50 24.83
N GLY A 284 -11.05 9.83 24.97
CA GLY A 284 -11.72 10.56 23.90
C GLY A 284 -13.04 11.17 24.32
N VAL A 285 -13.59 11.91 23.37
CA VAL A 285 -14.88 12.59 23.48
C VAL A 285 -15.72 12.24 22.25
N GLY A 286 -17.03 12.22 22.43
CA GLY A 286 -17.95 11.93 21.34
C GLY A 286 -19.39 12.28 21.69
N VAL A 287 -20.28 11.80 20.85
CA VAL A 287 -21.74 11.88 21.02
C VAL A 287 -22.31 10.49 20.90
N GLY A 288 -23.10 10.08 21.87
CA GLY A 288 -23.91 8.87 21.78
C GLY A 288 -25.37 9.26 21.60
N PHE A 289 -26.08 8.51 20.77
CA PHE A 289 -27.52 8.73 20.57
C PHE A 289 -28.30 7.42 20.57
N MET A 290 -29.55 7.49 20.95
CA MET A 290 -30.51 6.41 20.88
C MET A 290 -31.77 6.91 20.22
N ASP A 291 -32.22 6.17 19.22
CA ASP A 291 -33.46 6.45 18.49
C ASP A 291 -34.51 5.44 18.91
N TYR A 292 -35.70 5.96 19.15
CA TYR A 292 -36.92 5.24 19.45
C TYR A 292 -37.91 5.40 18.29
N ASP A 293 -38.34 4.27 17.72
CA ASP A 293 -39.42 4.28 16.74
C ASP A 293 -40.77 4.08 17.46
N ASN A 294 -41.68 5.03 17.26
CA ASN A 294 -43.03 4.93 17.86
C ASN A 294 -43.77 3.74 17.22
N PRO A 295 -44.26 2.80 18.03
CA PRO A 295 -44.99 1.64 17.51
C PRO A 295 -46.39 1.97 16.95
N ASP A 296 -46.91 3.18 17.21
CA ASP A 296 -48.18 3.63 16.66
C ASP A 296 -47.99 4.21 15.25
N ASP A 297 -48.43 3.44 14.24
CA ASP A 297 -48.34 3.85 12.84
C ASP A 297 -49.11 5.11 12.48
N ASN A 298 -50.10 5.49 13.30
CA ASN A 298 -50.92 6.68 13.12
C ASN A 298 -50.39 7.89 13.88
N ALA A 299 -49.33 7.74 14.67
CA ALA A 299 -48.75 8.84 15.41
C ALA A 299 -48.23 9.94 14.50
N GLU A 300 -48.47 11.20 14.84
CA GLU A 300 -47.95 12.36 14.14
C GLU A 300 -46.40 12.40 14.22
N ILE A 301 -45.82 11.99 15.36
CA ILE A 301 -44.39 11.90 15.58
C ILE A 301 -43.98 10.42 15.57
N LYS A 302 -43.30 10.00 14.52
CA LYS A 302 -42.88 8.58 14.32
C LYS A 302 -41.59 8.23 15.03
N THR A 303 -40.67 9.18 15.20
CA THR A 303 -39.36 8.94 15.79
C THR A 303 -38.97 9.97 16.83
N ASP A 304 -38.32 9.53 17.87
CA ASP A 304 -37.75 10.38 18.90
C ASP A 304 -36.30 9.96 19.18
N GLU A 305 -35.48 10.89 19.59
CA GLU A 305 -34.05 10.72 19.78
C GLU A 305 -33.59 11.36 21.08
N ILE A 306 -32.77 10.66 21.84
CA ILE A 306 -31.96 11.21 22.91
C ILE A 306 -30.48 11.15 22.51
N ALA A 307 -29.78 12.27 22.64
CA ALA A 307 -28.34 12.36 22.38
C ALA A 307 -27.64 12.96 23.59
N GLY A 308 -26.39 12.58 23.81
CA GLY A 308 -25.61 13.06 24.93
C GLY A 308 -24.10 13.09 24.64
N LEU A 309 -23.43 14.01 25.33
CA LEU A 309 -21.97 14.08 25.31
C LEU A 309 -21.41 12.80 25.94
N ARG A 310 -20.42 12.21 25.27
CA ARG A 310 -19.77 10.96 25.67
C ARG A 310 -18.31 11.21 25.98
N LEU A 311 -17.86 10.86 27.17
CA LEU A 311 -16.46 10.81 27.57
C LEU A 311 -16.07 9.33 27.69
N LEU A 312 -14.89 8.97 27.19
CA LEU A 312 -14.46 7.59 27.16
C LEU A 312 -12.96 7.44 27.43
N ALA A 313 -12.58 6.33 28.05
CA ALA A 313 -11.18 5.98 28.26
C ALA A 313 -11.02 4.46 28.34
N GLY A 314 -9.91 3.94 27.83
CA GLY A 314 -9.68 2.50 27.79
C GLY A 314 -8.33 2.08 27.23
N LEU A 315 -8.28 0.84 26.78
CA LEU A 315 -7.10 0.19 26.25
C LEU A 315 -7.41 -0.40 24.86
N SER A 316 -6.49 -0.17 23.92
CA SER A 316 -6.47 -0.78 22.61
C SER A 316 -5.31 -1.76 22.53
N VAL A 317 -5.57 -2.98 22.08
CA VAL A 317 -4.56 -4.00 21.78
C VAL A 317 -4.73 -4.39 20.31
N GLU A 318 -3.64 -4.27 19.53
CA GLU A 318 -3.63 -4.67 18.13
C GLU A 318 -2.71 -5.87 17.93
N PHE A 319 -3.19 -6.86 17.17
CA PHE A 319 -2.44 -8.01 16.70
C PHE A 319 -2.16 -7.85 15.22
N LYS A 320 -0.88 -7.62 14.84
CA LYS A 320 -0.42 -7.41 13.47
C LYS A 320 -0.19 -8.76 12.78
N TYR A 321 -1.19 -9.25 12.06
CA TYR A 321 -1.11 -10.55 11.40
C TYR A 321 -0.48 -10.53 10.02
N LEU A 322 -0.40 -9.34 9.38
CA LEU A 322 0.22 -9.17 8.08
C LEU A 322 0.84 -7.78 7.94
N ARG A 323 2.12 -7.74 7.59
CA ARG A 323 2.88 -6.54 7.27
C ARG A 323 3.40 -6.66 5.84
N SER A 324 3.11 -5.70 5.00
CA SER A 324 3.47 -5.70 3.59
C SER A 324 4.39 -4.51 3.32
N LEU A 325 5.69 -4.78 3.23
CA LEU A 325 6.72 -3.79 2.91
C LEU A 325 6.89 -3.72 1.39
N TYR A 326 6.66 -2.56 0.80
CA TYR A 326 6.96 -2.28 -0.60
C TYR A 326 8.08 -1.25 -0.67
N LEU A 327 9.17 -1.63 -1.32
CA LEU A 327 10.39 -0.81 -1.39
C LEU A 327 10.31 0.23 -2.51
N VAL A 328 9.35 0.10 -3.40
CA VAL A 328 9.07 0.99 -4.54
C VAL A 328 7.62 1.42 -4.44
N GLY A 329 7.30 2.62 -4.93
CA GLY A 329 5.93 3.12 -4.93
C GLY A 329 4.95 2.13 -5.54
N ASP A 330 3.80 1.97 -4.89
CA ASP A 330 2.73 1.13 -5.40
C ASP A 330 2.00 1.89 -6.53
N PRO A 331 1.98 1.38 -7.77
CA PRO A 331 1.29 2.04 -8.88
C PRO A 331 -0.22 2.17 -8.65
N VAL A 332 -0.82 1.33 -7.79
CA VAL A 332 -2.25 1.39 -7.46
C VAL A 332 -2.59 2.59 -6.59
N TRP A 333 -1.71 2.95 -5.67
CA TRP A 333 -1.92 4.07 -4.74
C TRP A 333 -1.14 5.33 -5.13
N SER A 334 -0.55 5.37 -6.32
CA SER A 334 0.22 6.50 -6.87
C SER A 334 1.25 7.12 -5.92
N SER A 335 1.69 6.37 -4.89
CA SER A 335 2.73 6.84 -4.01
C SER A 335 4.08 6.65 -4.69
N MET A 336 4.78 7.74 -4.95
CA MET A 336 6.14 7.74 -5.48
C MET A 336 7.16 7.13 -4.49
N TYR A 337 6.74 6.83 -3.27
CA TYR A 337 7.58 6.37 -2.17
C TYR A 337 7.20 4.97 -1.74
N GLY A 338 8.20 4.17 -1.36
CA GLY A 338 7.97 2.90 -0.69
C GLY A 338 7.26 3.08 0.66
N GLY A 339 6.76 1.99 1.22
CA GLY A 339 6.04 2.04 2.49
C GLY A 339 5.76 0.67 3.08
N ILE A 340 5.07 0.68 4.21
CA ILE A 340 4.58 -0.52 4.85
C ILE A 340 3.07 -0.40 5.12
N ASN A 341 2.34 -1.43 4.73
CA ASN A 341 0.94 -1.61 5.09
C ASN A 341 0.86 -2.67 6.20
N GLU A 342 0.30 -2.29 7.33
CA GLU A 342 0.08 -3.15 8.48
C GLU A 342 -1.41 -3.53 8.54
N HIS A 343 -1.71 -4.81 8.47
CA HIS A 343 -3.04 -5.36 8.69
C HIS A 343 -3.08 -5.93 10.09
N SER A 344 -4.00 -5.46 10.91
CA SER A 344 -4.13 -5.88 12.29
C SER A 344 -5.57 -6.16 12.70
N LEU A 345 -5.71 -7.01 13.71
CA LEU A 345 -6.94 -7.18 14.45
C LEU A 345 -6.82 -6.33 15.72
N ARG A 346 -7.74 -5.39 15.92
CA ARG A 346 -7.74 -4.46 17.05
C ARG A 346 -8.89 -4.77 17.98
N LEU A 347 -8.55 -5.03 19.24
CA LEU A 347 -9.49 -5.11 20.35
C LEU A 347 -9.40 -3.81 21.16
N LYS A 348 -10.52 -3.10 21.35
CA LYS A 348 -10.64 -2.01 22.30
C LYS A 348 -11.57 -2.41 23.42
N VAL A 349 -11.19 -2.12 24.66
CA VAL A 349 -12.05 -2.24 25.85
C VAL A 349 -11.97 -0.91 26.58
N TYR A 350 -13.14 -0.32 26.85
CA TYR A 350 -13.20 1.02 27.44
C TYR A 350 -14.46 1.26 28.29
N VAL A 351 -14.34 2.15 29.23
CA VAL A 351 -15.47 2.72 29.98
C VAL A 351 -15.89 4.00 29.32
N ALA A 352 -17.19 4.21 29.20
CA ALA A 352 -17.73 5.46 28.70
C ALA A 352 -18.80 6.00 29.66
N ARG A 353 -18.84 7.34 29.75
CA ARG A 353 -19.89 8.09 30.42
C ARG A 353 -20.62 8.93 29.38
N THR A 354 -21.92 8.71 29.22
CA THR A 354 -22.76 9.48 28.27
C THR A 354 -23.76 10.30 29.04
N SER A 355 -23.72 11.62 28.93
CA SER A 355 -24.64 12.52 29.64
C SER A 355 -25.94 12.68 28.84
N TYR A 356 -26.89 11.80 29.06
CA TYR A 356 -28.25 11.96 28.51
C TYR A 356 -29.09 12.94 29.29
N PRO A 357 -30.09 13.61 28.65
CA PRO A 357 -31.01 14.46 29.33
C PRO A 357 -31.78 13.71 30.37
N ASN A 358 -32.24 13.44 31.22
CA ASN A 358 -33.13 12.64 32.09
C ASN A 358 -32.47 11.87 33.24
N ALA A 359 -31.29 12.32 33.70
CA ALA A 359 -30.64 11.86 34.94
C ALA A 359 -30.42 10.34 35.06
N ILE A 360 -30.42 9.60 33.93
CA ILE A 360 -30.08 8.17 33.90
C ILE A 360 -28.57 8.04 34.10
N SER A 361 -28.14 7.18 35.04
CA SER A 361 -26.70 6.94 35.28
C SER A 361 -25.99 6.45 34.03
N PRO A 362 -25.04 7.21 33.50
CA PRO A 362 -24.64 7.12 32.08
C PRO A 362 -23.45 6.25 31.80
N TYR A 363 -23.09 5.32 32.67
CA TYR A 363 -21.87 4.52 32.53
C TYR A 363 -22.10 3.26 31.72
N SER A 364 -21.15 2.92 30.86
CA SER A 364 -21.12 1.67 30.11
C SER A 364 -19.69 1.11 30.01
N ILE A 365 -19.58 -0.21 29.92
CA ILE A 365 -18.38 -0.91 29.44
C ILE A 365 -18.61 -1.22 27.98
N ASN A 366 -17.62 -0.92 27.17
CA ASN A 366 -17.69 -1.11 25.72
C ASN A 366 -16.54 -2.01 25.27
N CYS A 367 -16.82 -2.84 24.30
CA CYS A 367 -15.83 -3.69 23.65
C CYS A 367 -16.01 -3.59 22.15
N SER A 368 -14.93 -3.45 21.42
CA SER A 368 -14.98 -3.50 19.96
C SER A 368 -13.84 -4.35 19.38
N LEU A 369 -14.15 -5.08 18.32
CA LEU A 369 -13.19 -5.86 17.56
C LEU A 369 -13.23 -5.37 16.10
N SER A 370 -12.08 -4.98 15.57
CA SER A 370 -11.99 -4.43 14.22
C SER A 370 -10.80 -4.93 13.44
N PHE A 371 -10.97 -5.08 12.13
CA PHE A 371 -9.90 -5.22 11.16
C PHE A 371 -9.39 -3.83 10.81
N ASN A 372 -8.11 -3.62 10.95
CA ASN A 372 -7.45 -2.34 10.73
C ASN A 372 -6.40 -2.46 9.64
N LEU A 373 -6.37 -1.49 8.73
CA LEU A 373 -5.34 -1.28 7.74
C LEU A 373 -4.65 0.04 8.04
N LEU A 374 -3.34 0.01 8.28
CA LEU A 374 -2.52 1.18 8.57
C LEU A 374 -1.36 1.26 7.57
N SER A 375 -1.20 2.42 6.94
CA SER A 375 -0.13 2.69 5.99
C SER A 375 0.87 3.68 6.56
N LYS A 376 2.16 3.37 6.44
CA LYS A 376 3.29 4.25 6.76
C LYS A 376 4.21 4.32 5.54
N TYR A 377 4.73 5.51 5.22
CA TYR A 377 5.62 5.70 4.08
C TYR A 377 7.09 5.68 4.52
N ILE A 378 7.97 5.21 3.62
CA ILE A 378 9.41 5.30 3.80
C ILE A 378 9.82 6.76 3.60
N LYS A 379 10.77 7.24 4.39
CA LYS A 379 11.42 8.54 4.13
C LYS A 379 12.20 8.42 2.82
N PRO A 380 12.15 9.46 1.96
CA PRO A 380 12.99 9.53 0.78
C PRO A 380 14.46 9.58 1.15
#